data_5af7b811d383f00151b1c1ecf0608f47
#
_entry.id   5af7b811d383f00151b1c1ecf0608f47
#
_cell.length_a   1.000
_cell.length_b   1.000
_cell.length_c   1.000
_cell.angle_alpha   90.00
_cell.angle_beta   90.00
_cell.angle_gamma   90.00
#
_symmetry.space_group_name_H-M   'P 1'
#
loop_
_entity.id
_entity.type
_entity.pdbx_description
1 polymer ?
#
loop_
_entity_poly.entity_id
_entity_poly.type
_entity_poly.pdbx_seq_one_letter_code
_entity_poly.pdbx_strand_id
1 'polypeptide(L)' 'MTDDQTRSGETQANDKAWEELVKNMLRAEMMRRGVSYAALADRLAEFGITDNELNLRNKVSRGRFTAVFIMQCFMALGVD' A
#
# COMPACT_ATOMS: atom_id res chain seq x y z
N MET A 1 -3.41 15.60 20.45
CA MET A 1 -2.79 15.99 19.39
C MET A 1 -3.47 16.79 18.40
N THR A 2 -3.02 17.91 18.25
CA THR A 2 -3.63 18.86 17.38
C THR A 2 -2.79 19.15 16.21
N ASP A 3 -1.79 18.35 16.00
CA ASP A 3 -0.85 18.60 14.95
C ASP A 3 -1.46 18.52 13.59
N ASP A 4 -2.46 17.68 13.45
CA ASP A 4 -3.04 17.46 12.14
C ASP A 4 -3.59 18.72 11.54
N GLN A 5 -4.19 19.55 12.37
CA GLN A 5 -4.83 20.74 11.84
C GLN A 5 -3.86 21.85 11.59
N THR A 6 -2.82 21.92 12.40
CA THR A 6 -1.89 23.02 12.24
C THR A 6 -0.97 22.80 11.06
N ARG A 7 -0.90 21.61 10.54
CA ARG A 7 0.02 21.31 9.47
C ARG A 7 -0.65 21.11 8.13
N SER A 8 -1.88 21.59 7.97
CA SER A 8 -2.61 21.25 6.76
C SER A 8 -1.88 21.70 5.50
N GLY A 9 -1.25 22.87 5.52
CA GLY A 9 -0.55 23.35 4.34
C GLY A 9 0.71 22.59 4.03
N GLU A 10 1.42 22.19 5.06
CA GLU A 10 2.64 21.42 4.89
C GLU A 10 2.38 19.95 4.71
N THR A 11 1.20 19.52 5.17
CA THR A 11 0.86 18.13 5.17
C THR A 11 0.87 17.53 3.78
N GLN A 12 0.51 18.32 2.77
CA GLN A 12 0.46 17.79 1.42
C GLN A 12 1.82 17.31 0.95
N ALA A 13 2.86 18.11 1.16
CA ALA A 13 4.20 17.70 0.75
C ALA A 13 4.66 16.51 1.59
N ASN A 14 4.37 16.54 2.89
CA ASN A 14 4.74 15.44 3.77
C ASN A 14 3.98 14.18 3.42
N ASP A 15 2.69 14.33 3.10
CA ASP A 15 1.89 13.18 2.73
C ASP A 15 2.44 12.51 1.49
N LYS A 16 2.88 13.31 0.53
CA LYS A 16 3.44 12.76 -0.69
C LYS A 16 4.69 11.96 -0.40
N ALA A 17 5.54 12.49 0.47
CA ALA A 17 6.75 11.78 0.86
C ALA A 17 6.42 10.48 1.58
N TRP A 18 5.44 10.51 2.46
CA TRP A 18 5.01 9.32 3.17
C TRP A 18 4.36 8.30 2.23
N GLU A 19 3.58 8.78 1.26
CA GLU A 19 2.98 7.89 0.28
C GLU A 19 4.05 7.18 -0.53
N GLU A 20 5.09 7.89 -0.94
CA GLU A 20 6.19 7.29 -1.66
C GLU A 20 6.92 6.26 -0.81
N LEU A 21 7.13 6.59 0.45
CA LEU A 21 7.80 5.67 1.35
C LEU A 21 7.00 4.38 1.50
N VAL A 22 5.71 4.50 1.75
CA VAL A 22 4.86 3.32 1.93
C VAL A 22 4.80 2.49 0.66
N LYS A 23 4.69 3.16 -0.48
CA LYS A 23 4.70 2.47 -1.77
C LYS A 23 5.97 1.66 -1.95
N ASN A 24 7.10 2.27 -1.63
CA ASN A 24 8.38 1.61 -1.78
C ASN A 24 8.54 0.46 -0.80
N MET A 25 8.00 0.62 0.42
CA MET A 25 8.01 -0.47 1.38
C MET A 25 7.22 -1.66 0.88
N LEU A 26 6.06 -1.40 0.32
CA LEU A 26 5.25 -2.49 -0.21
C LEU A 26 5.95 -3.18 -1.36
N ARG A 27 6.51 -2.41 -2.28
CA ARG A 27 7.23 -2.98 -3.42
C ARG A 27 8.43 -3.79 -2.98
N ALA A 28 9.14 -3.30 -1.97
CA ALA A 28 10.31 -4.01 -1.45
C ALA A 28 9.90 -5.34 -0.85
N GLU A 29 8.80 -5.37 -0.11
CA GLU A 29 8.33 -6.62 0.46
C GLU A 29 7.89 -7.60 -0.61
N MET A 30 7.22 -7.10 -1.63
CA MET A 30 6.83 -7.97 -2.75
C MET A 30 8.07 -8.56 -3.43
N MET A 31 9.05 -7.72 -3.70
CA MET A 31 10.27 -8.18 -4.36
C MET A 31 11.02 -9.18 -3.50
N ARG A 32 11.15 -8.88 -2.23
CA ARG A 32 11.88 -9.75 -1.32
C ARG A 32 11.23 -11.13 -1.20
N ARG A 33 9.91 -11.17 -1.30
CA ARG A 33 9.17 -12.42 -1.16
C ARG A 33 8.84 -13.05 -2.50
N GLY A 34 9.24 -12.41 -3.60
CA GLY A 34 9.00 -12.97 -4.92
C GLY A 34 7.54 -12.98 -5.31
N VAL A 35 6.78 -11.98 -4.86
CA VAL A 35 5.34 -11.93 -5.11
C VAL A 35 5.06 -10.85 -6.15
N SER A 36 4.47 -11.27 -7.27
CA SER A 36 4.03 -10.35 -8.32
C SER A 36 2.67 -9.76 -7.94
N TYR A 37 2.22 -8.78 -8.71
CA TYR A 37 0.88 -8.24 -8.48
C TYR A 37 -0.19 -9.30 -8.70
N ALA A 38 0.01 -10.17 -9.69
CA ALA A 38 -0.95 -11.25 -9.91
C ALA A 38 -0.99 -12.19 -8.70
N ALA A 39 0.17 -12.53 -8.16
CA ALA A 39 0.23 -13.40 -7.00
C ALA A 39 -0.37 -12.68 -5.77
N LEU A 40 -0.15 -11.38 -5.66
CA LEU A 40 -0.73 -10.62 -4.56
C LEU A 40 -2.25 -10.64 -4.64
N ALA A 41 -2.80 -10.51 -5.85
CA ALA A 41 -4.25 -10.58 -6.02
C ALA A 41 -4.77 -11.93 -5.55
N ASP A 42 -4.06 -13.01 -5.89
CA ASP A 42 -4.46 -14.35 -5.46
C ASP A 42 -4.44 -14.47 -3.94
N ARG A 43 -3.42 -13.92 -3.31
CA ARG A 43 -3.31 -13.98 -1.85
C ARG A 43 -4.40 -13.18 -1.18
N LEU A 44 -4.71 -12.01 -1.72
CA LEU A 44 -5.79 -11.18 -1.18
C LEU A 44 -7.12 -11.92 -1.29
N ALA A 45 -7.33 -12.65 -2.37
CA ALA A 45 -8.56 -13.40 -2.55
C ALA A 45 -8.75 -14.44 -1.44
N GLU A 46 -7.67 -14.98 -0.92
CA GLU A 46 -7.75 -15.93 0.19
C GLU A 46 -8.32 -15.29 1.45
N PHE A 47 -8.19 -13.98 1.56
CA PHE A 47 -8.75 -13.24 2.68
C PHE A 47 -10.12 -12.64 2.34
N GLY A 48 -10.69 -13.03 1.21
CA GLY A 48 -11.98 -12.51 0.80
C GLY A 48 -11.93 -11.13 0.15
N ILE A 49 -10.75 -10.69 -0.25
CA ILE A 49 -10.57 -9.38 -0.87
C ILE A 49 -10.44 -9.56 -2.36
N THR A 50 -11.41 -9.03 -3.10
CA THR A 50 -11.43 -9.19 -4.54
C THR A 50 -10.73 -8.02 -5.21
N ASP A 51 -9.69 -8.32 -5.96
CA ASP A 51 -8.99 -7.32 -6.73
C ASP A 51 -8.26 -8.04 -7.86
N ASN A 52 -7.73 -7.29 -8.81
CA ASN A 52 -7.02 -7.91 -9.90
C ASN A 52 -5.67 -7.23 -10.10
N GLU A 53 -4.85 -7.86 -10.93
CA GLU A 53 -3.47 -7.41 -11.12
C GLU A 53 -3.40 -5.98 -11.59
N LEU A 54 -4.24 -5.61 -12.55
CA LEU A 54 -4.18 -4.28 -13.13
C LEU A 54 -4.56 -3.21 -12.10
N ASN A 55 -5.63 -3.47 -11.35
CA ASN A 55 -6.07 -2.53 -10.33
C ASN A 55 -5.01 -2.37 -9.25
N LEU A 56 -4.41 -3.47 -8.82
CA LEU A 56 -3.37 -3.42 -7.80
C LEU A 56 -2.18 -2.61 -8.30
N ARG A 57 -1.75 -2.89 -9.53
CA ARG A 57 -0.62 -2.17 -10.10
C ARG A 57 -0.90 -0.68 -10.14
N ASN A 58 -2.12 -0.30 -10.54
CA ASN A 58 -2.48 1.09 -10.62
C ASN A 58 -2.54 1.75 -9.25
N LYS A 59 -3.12 1.05 -8.27
CA LYS A 59 -3.20 1.58 -6.91
C LYS A 59 -1.81 1.83 -6.33
N VAL A 60 -0.95 0.84 -6.46
CA VAL A 60 0.39 0.97 -5.89
C VAL A 60 1.19 2.03 -6.63
N SER A 61 1.06 2.09 -7.96
CA SER A 61 1.79 3.09 -8.73
C SER A 61 1.42 4.50 -8.32
N ARG A 62 0.14 4.73 -8.02
CA ARG A 62 -0.27 6.06 -7.60
C ARG A 62 0.22 6.40 -6.19
N GLY A 63 0.47 5.38 -5.40
CA GLY A 63 0.92 5.61 -4.03
C GLY A 63 -0.16 6.15 -3.12
N ARG A 64 -1.41 6.14 -3.57
CA ARG A 64 -2.51 6.65 -2.78
C ARG A 64 -3.41 5.52 -2.41
N PHE A 65 -3.27 5.02 -1.22
CA PHE A 65 -4.13 3.94 -0.75
C PHE A 65 -4.42 4.16 0.72
N THR A 66 -5.50 3.53 1.15
CA THR A 66 -5.93 3.67 2.53
C THR A 66 -5.06 2.80 3.43
N ALA A 67 -5.12 3.11 4.72
CA ALA A 67 -4.42 2.27 5.70
C ALA A 67 -4.94 0.84 5.65
N VAL A 68 -6.24 0.68 5.42
CA VAL A 68 -6.82 -0.65 5.33
C VAL A 68 -6.20 -1.44 4.19
N PHE A 69 -6.08 -0.81 3.02
CA PHE A 69 -5.52 -1.49 1.86
C PHE A 69 -4.08 -1.94 2.13
N ILE A 70 -3.26 -1.03 2.67
CA ILE A 70 -1.86 -1.37 2.88
C ILE A 70 -1.71 -2.48 3.92
N MET A 71 -2.54 -2.45 4.95
CA MET A 71 -2.51 -3.50 5.96
C MET A 71 -2.94 -4.84 5.36
N GLN A 72 -3.95 -4.82 4.50
CA GLN A 72 -4.38 -6.04 3.84
C GLN A 72 -3.26 -6.63 2.97
N CYS A 73 -2.53 -5.76 2.27
CA CYS A 73 -1.42 -6.20 1.45
C CYS A 73 -0.31 -6.81 2.29
N PHE A 74 0.06 -6.15 3.39
CA PHE A 74 1.10 -6.69 4.25
C PHE A 74 0.68 -8.02 4.87
N MET A 75 -0.58 -8.13 5.25
CA MET A 75 -1.08 -9.38 5.77
C MET A 75 -1.00 -10.49 4.73
N ALA A 76 -1.42 -10.18 3.51
CA ALA A 76 -1.38 -11.16 2.43
C ALA A 76 0.04 -11.57 2.10
N LEU A 77 1.00 -10.68 2.30
CA LEU A 77 2.41 -11.00 2.06
C LEU A 77 3.03 -11.75 3.23
N GLY A 78 2.37 -11.79 4.37
CA GLY A 78 2.91 -12.47 5.53
C GLY A 78 3.89 -11.62 6.33
N VAL A 79 3.76 -10.30 6.24
CA VAL A 79 4.59 -9.40 7.03
C VAL A 79 4.06 -9.36 8.44
N ASP A 80 4.95 -9.53 9.40
CA ASP A 80 4.55 -9.50 10.80
C ASP A 80 4.51 -8.10 11.39
#